data_66e6727f900359206542518139e7562a
#
_entry.id   66e6727f900359206542518139e7562a
#
_cell.length_a   1.000
_cell.length_b   1.000
_cell.length_c   1.000
_cell.angle_alpha   90.00
_cell.angle_beta   90.00
_cell.angle_gamma   90.00
#
_symmetry.space_group_name_H-M   'P 1'
#
loop_
_entity.id
_entity.type
_entity.pdbx_description
1 polymer ?
#
loop_
_entity_poly.entity_id
_entity_poly.type
_entity_poly.pdbx_seq_one_letter_code
_entity_poly.pdbx_strand_id
1 'polypeptide(L)'
;MSKANRLNGSVNPASVRRARLLPVLTVSLAALVWLAPLKAAQAQEATFTTRSLTVETALRAAQAALASCRKAGYQVGVAVTDRSGVLQVYLRDRFAGAHTVEVAARKAWTAASFRITTTALGVETQAGRPMSGIRQSPGVLAIGGGLPIEAAGAVIAAIGVSGAPGGEADDACAKAGIEAIQMDIEM
;
A
#
# COMPACT_ATOMS: atom_id res chain seq x y z
N MET A 1 -40.56 36.62 -45.16
CA MET A 1 -41.87 36.20 -45.59
C MET A 1 -42.57 35.69 -44.35
N SER A 2 -43.42 36.54 -43.74
CA SER A 2 -44.88 36.59 -43.84
C SER A 2 -45.52 35.29 -43.33
N LYS A 3 -46.39 35.25 -42.33
CA LYS A 3 -47.56 36.08 -42.02
C LYS A 3 -48.02 35.87 -40.57
N ALA A 4 -48.46 36.92 -39.97
CA ALA A 4 -49.34 36.98 -38.81
C ALA A 4 -50.72 36.37 -39.11
N ASN A 5 -51.43 35.91 -38.11
CA ASN A 5 -52.86 36.14 -38.07
C ASN A 5 -53.41 36.26 -36.64
N ARG A 6 -54.05 37.36 -36.43
CA ARG A 6 -54.88 37.76 -35.29
C ARG A 6 -56.31 37.26 -35.54
N LEU A 7 -57.08 37.11 -34.47
CA LEU A 7 -58.49 37.54 -34.30
C LEU A 7 -59.05 36.78 -33.08
N ASN A 8 -59.43 37.38 -31.99
CA ASN A 8 -60.48 38.34 -31.69
C ASN A 8 -61.84 37.66 -31.34
N GLY A 9 -62.36 38.10 -30.19
CA GLY A 9 -63.79 38.01 -29.85
C GLY A 9 -64.10 36.91 -28.82
N SER A 10 -64.82 37.08 -27.76
CA SER A 10 -65.79 38.14 -27.36
C SER A 10 -66.13 37.89 -25.89
N VAL A 11 -66.39 38.98 -25.20
CA VAL A 11 -66.90 39.08 -23.83
C VAL A 11 -68.37 38.73 -23.80
N ASN A 12 -68.85 38.02 -22.78
CA ASN A 12 -70.21 38.23 -22.28
C ASN A 12 -70.32 37.93 -20.78
N PRO A 13 -71.05 38.76 -20.05
CA PRO A 13 -71.07 38.79 -18.61
C PRO A 13 -72.30 38.14 -17.97
N ALA A 14 -72.21 37.95 -16.68
CA ALA A 14 -73.27 37.85 -15.70
C ALA A 14 -73.97 36.49 -15.50
N SER A 15 -73.69 35.91 -14.35
CA SER A 15 -74.79 35.56 -13.45
C SER A 15 -74.25 35.38 -12.00
N VAL A 16 -74.68 36.30 -11.18
CA VAL A 16 -74.63 36.32 -9.72
C VAL A 16 -75.39 35.10 -9.16
N ARG A 17 -74.72 34.22 -8.38
CA ARG A 17 -75.43 33.38 -7.44
C ARG A 17 -74.65 33.22 -6.15
N ARG A 18 -75.23 33.76 -5.16
CA ARG A 18 -75.25 33.65 -3.68
C ARG A 18 -74.27 32.65 -3.05
N ALA A 19 -73.60 33.20 -2.07
CA ALA A 19 -72.79 32.59 -1.04
C ALA A 19 -73.46 31.44 -0.32
N ARG A 20 -72.73 30.36 -0.12
CA ARG A 20 -72.87 29.47 1.03
C ARG A 20 -71.53 29.40 1.73
N LEU A 21 -71.50 29.91 2.92
CA LEU A 21 -70.44 29.74 3.90
C LEU A 21 -70.35 28.28 4.29
N LEU A 22 -69.24 27.63 3.98
CA LEU A 22 -68.84 26.37 4.54
C LEU A 22 -67.60 26.59 5.41
N PRO A 23 -67.47 25.92 6.55
CA PRO A 23 -66.41 26.22 7.51
C PRO A 23 -65.06 25.74 6.94
N VAL A 24 -64.07 26.65 7.09
CA VAL A 24 -62.68 26.40 6.76
C VAL A 24 -62.14 25.39 7.78
N LEU A 25 -61.97 24.14 7.35
CA LEU A 25 -61.18 23.18 8.08
C LEU A 25 -59.72 23.49 7.82
N THR A 26 -59.08 24.14 8.77
CA THR A 26 -57.64 24.35 8.73
C THR A 26 -56.91 23.00 8.96
N VAL A 27 -56.51 22.37 7.86
CA VAL A 27 -55.59 21.26 7.92
C VAL A 27 -54.18 21.81 8.12
N SER A 28 -53.76 21.78 9.39
CA SER A 28 -52.35 22.08 9.73
C SER A 28 -51.47 20.96 9.14
N LEU A 29 -50.83 21.23 8.02
CA LEU A 29 -49.81 20.39 7.43
C LEU A 29 -48.54 20.52 8.29
N ALA A 30 -48.40 19.66 9.29
CA ALA A 30 -47.13 19.54 10.03
C ALA A 30 -46.10 18.97 9.05
N ALA A 31 -45.28 19.88 8.48
CA ALA A 31 -44.12 19.48 7.70
C ALA A 31 -43.11 18.81 8.63
N LEU A 32 -43.14 17.46 8.66
CA LEU A 32 -42.05 16.67 9.22
C LEU A 32 -40.81 16.90 8.37
N VAL A 33 -39.98 17.85 8.77
CA VAL A 33 -38.64 18.00 8.22
C VAL A 33 -37.84 16.79 8.68
N TRP A 34 -37.69 15.83 7.81
CA TRP A 34 -36.74 14.75 7.99
C TRP A 34 -35.34 15.37 8.02
N LEU A 35 -34.79 15.57 9.21
CA LEU A 35 -33.36 15.81 9.40
C LEU A 35 -32.64 14.48 9.03
N ALA A 36 -32.40 14.28 7.74
CA ALA A 36 -31.40 13.28 7.34
C ALA A 36 -30.07 13.70 7.99
N PRO A 37 -29.38 12.81 8.71
CA PRO A 37 -28.06 13.13 9.21
C PRO A 37 -27.18 13.45 7.99
N LEU A 38 -26.77 14.70 7.84
CA LEU A 38 -25.68 15.07 6.96
C LEU A 38 -24.50 14.24 7.44
N LYS A 39 -24.20 13.15 6.71
CA LYS A 39 -22.90 12.50 6.85
C LYS A 39 -21.88 13.61 6.58
N ALA A 40 -21.24 14.08 7.65
CA ALA A 40 -20.09 14.95 7.50
C ALA A 40 -19.16 14.22 6.53
N ALA A 41 -18.93 14.80 5.36
CA ALA A 41 -17.88 14.34 4.46
C ALA A 41 -16.61 14.38 5.30
N GLN A 42 -16.09 13.19 5.68
CA GLN A 42 -14.81 13.13 6.37
C GLN A 42 -13.81 13.77 5.43
N ALA A 43 -13.31 14.93 5.83
CA ALA A 43 -12.24 15.58 5.11
C ALA A 43 -11.12 14.54 4.99
N GLN A 44 -10.75 14.20 3.76
CA GLN A 44 -9.67 13.26 3.50
C GLN A 44 -8.42 13.84 4.15
N GLU A 45 -7.82 13.08 5.09
CA GLU A 45 -6.63 13.56 5.78
C GLU A 45 -5.55 13.91 4.75
N ALA A 46 -5.07 15.15 4.80
CA ALA A 46 -4.00 15.63 3.91
C ALA A 46 -2.64 15.01 4.23
N THR A 47 -2.52 14.32 5.38
CA THR A 47 -1.29 13.69 5.87
C THR A 47 -1.60 12.29 6.39
N PHE A 48 -0.59 11.43 6.40
CA PHE A 48 -0.68 10.09 6.99
C PHE A 48 0.57 9.79 7.81
N THR A 49 0.42 8.92 8.80
CA THR A 49 1.54 8.36 9.56
C THR A 49 1.91 6.99 9.01
N THR A 50 3.19 6.64 9.08
CA THR A 50 3.68 5.35 8.63
C THR A 50 4.63 4.73 9.66
N ARG A 51 4.53 3.41 9.81
CA ARG A 51 5.47 2.65 10.64
C ARG A 51 6.68 2.27 9.78
N SER A 52 7.86 2.35 10.38
CA SER A 52 9.11 1.87 9.82
C SER A 52 9.99 1.32 10.95
N LEU A 53 10.94 0.45 10.64
CA LEU A 53 11.89 -0.02 11.64
C LEU A 53 12.78 1.12 12.11
N THR A 54 13.15 1.09 13.41
CA THR A 54 14.28 1.87 13.90
C THR A 54 15.58 1.25 13.39
N VAL A 55 16.63 2.05 13.32
CA VAL A 55 17.95 1.56 12.87
C VAL A 55 18.52 0.50 13.81
N GLU A 56 18.21 0.58 15.10
CA GLU A 56 18.62 -0.39 16.12
C GLU A 56 17.97 -1.76 15.89
N THR A 57 16.67 -1.77 15.57
CA THR A 57 15.95 -3.01 15.24
C THR A 57 16.42 -3.59 13.91
N ALA A 58 16.64 -2.74 12.90
CA ALA A 58 17.22 -3.13 11.62
C ALA A 58 18.61 -3.76 11.80
N LEU A 59 19.44 -3.20 12.69
CA LEU A 59 20.76 -3.75 13.00
C LEU A 59 20.67 -5.14 13.65
N ARG A 60 19.74 -5.34 14.61
CA ARG A 60 19.53 -6.66 15.22
C ARG A 60 19.10 -7.70 14.19
N ALA A 61 18.19 -7.37 13.28
CA ALA A 61 17.78 -8.25 12.20
C ALA A 61 18.98 -8.62 11.30
N ALA A 62 19.78 -7.64 10.90
CA ALA A 62 20.96 -7.85 10.08
C ALA A 62 22.00 -8.75 10.76
N GLN A 63 22.26 -8.53 12.05
CA GLN A 63 23.19 -9.33 12.84
C GLN A 63 22.72 -10.78 12.97
N ALA A 64 21.43 -11.01 13.23
CA ALA A 64 20.86 -12.34 13.35
C ALA A 64 20.93 -13.10 12.03
N ALA A 65 20.59 -12.46 10.90
CA ALA A 65 20.72 -13.03 9.57
C ALA A 65 22.18 -13.43 9.25
N LEU A 66 23.12 -12.51 9.56
CA LEU A 66 24.55 -12.77 9.35
C LEU A 66 25.04 -13.95 10.21
N ALA A 67 24.60 -14.01 11.47
CA ALA A 67 24.95 -15.10 12.39
C ALA A 67 24.39 -16.44 11.91
N SER A 68 23.16 -16.46 11.41
CA SER A 68 22.51 -17.64 10.82
C SER A 68 23.31 -18.18 9.63
N CYS A 69 23.66 -17.32 8.69
CA CYS A 69 24.50 -17.71 7.55
C CYS A 69 25.88 -18.21 7.97
N ARG A 70 26.55 -17.56 8.94
CA ARG A 70 27.84 -18.04 9.47
C ARG A 70 27.73 -19.44 10.08
N LYS A 71 26.66 -19.71 10.83
CA LYS A 71 26.39 -21.04 11.40
C LYS A 71 26.24 -22.09 10.32
N ALA A 72 25.69 -21.73 9.16
CA ALA A 72 25.57 -22.59 7.99
C ALA A 72 26.88 -22.66 7.14
N GLY A 73 27.94 -21.96 7.53
CA GLY A 73 29.23 -21.94 6.84
C GLY A 73 29.31 -20.93 5.68
N TYR A 74 28.35 -20.02 5.55
CA TYR A 74 28.30 -19.05 4.46
C TYR A 74 28.84 -17.67 4.89
N GLN A 75 29.52 -17.00 3.96
CA GLN A 75 30.03 -15.64 4.13
C GLN A 75 29.20 -14.69 3.25
N VAL A 76 28.33 -13.90 3.86
CA VAL A 76 27.30 -13.12 3.16
C VAL A 76 27.39 -11.61 3.46
N GLY A 77 26.75 -10.84 2.60
CA GLY A 77 26.30 -9.47 2.88
C GLY A 77 24.82 -9.48 3.23
N VAL A 78 24.44 -8.67 4.20
CA VAL A 78 23.06 -8.46 4.66
C VAL A 78 22.73 -6.99 4.61
N ALA A 79 21.64 -6.64 3.95
CA ALA A 79 21.09 -5.29 3.85
C ALA A 79 19.71 -5.23 4.51
N VAL A 80 19.42 -4.19 5.29
CA VAL A 80 18.07 -3.89 5.76
C VAL A 80 17.71 -2.49 5.29
N THR A 81 16.54 -2.36 4.65
CA THR A 81 15.99 -1.08 4.20
C THR A 81 14.80 -0.68 5.04
N ASP A 82 14.47 0.60 5.01
CA ASP A 82 13.17 1.08 5.49
C ASP A 82 12.03 0.59 4.58
N ARG A 83 10.79 0.97 4.92
CA ARG A 83 9.62 0.60 4.12
C ARG A 83 9.62 1.17 2.69
N SER A 84 10.40 2.22 2.45
CA SER A 84 10.53 2.88 1.13
C SER A 84 11.68 2.30 0.29
N GLY A 85 12.40 1.31 0.84
CA GLY A 85 13.54 0.69 0.18
C GLY A 85 14.86 1.44 0.37
N VAL A 86 14.90 2.48 1.21
CA VAL A 86 16.15 3.19 1.51
C VAL A 86 16.98 2.39 2.51
N LEU A 87 18.26 2.17 2.17
CA LEU A 87 19.17 1.38 2.98
C LEU A 87 19.39 2.03 4.36
N GLN A 88 19.13 1.28 5.44
CA GLN A 88 19.38 1.68 6.82
C GLN A 88 20.62 1.02 7.39
N VAL A 89 20.81 -0.28 7.15
CA VAL A 89 21.91 -1.07 7.67
C VAL A 89 22.47 -1.97 6.59
N TYR A 90 23.80 -2.05 6.51
CA TYR A 90 24.50 -3.05 5.73
C TYR A 90 25.62 -3.68 6.54
N LEU A 91 25.65 -5.00 6.60
CA LEU A 91 26.71 -5.79 7.20
C LEU A 91 27.32 -6.74 6.18
N ARG A 92 28.63 -6.87 6.18
CA ARG A 92 29.33 -7.82 5.30
C ARG A 92 30.32 -8.66 6.07
N ASP A 93 30.27 -9.93 5.84
CA ASP A 93 31.31 -10.83 6.33
C ASP A 93 32.64 -10.58 5.63
N ARG A 94 33.75 -10.90 6.34
CA ARG A 94 35.12 -10.60 5.90
C ARG A 94 35.46 -11.21 4.53
N PHE A 95 34.93 -12.37 4.20
CA PHE A 95 35.18 -13.09 2.97
C PHE A 95 33.99 -13.06 1.99
N ALA A 96 32.91 -12.37 2.33
CA ALA A 96 31.81 -12.16 1.38
C ALA A 96 32.30 -11.42 0.14
N GLY A 97 31.87 -11.86 -1.02
CA GLY A 97 32.26 -11.24 -2.30
C GLY A 97 31.87 -9.76 -2.40
N ALA A 98 32.62 -8.97 -3.12
CA ALA A 98 32.34 -7.54 -3.28
C ALA A 98 30.94 -7.25 -3.86
N HIS A 99 30.43 -8.11 -4.73
CA HIS A 99 29.08 -8.01 -5.31
C HIS A 99 27.95 -8.04 -4.28
N THR A 100 28.18 -8.66 -3.09
CA THR A 100 27.15 -8.79 -2.04
C THR A 100 26.63 -7.43 -1.54
N VAL A 101 27.45 -6.37 -1.64
CA VAL A 101 27.06 -5.00 -1.27
C VAL A 101 25.86 -4.54 -2.09
N GLU A 102 25.99 -4.61 -3.39
CA GLU A 102 24.92 -4.21 -4.30
C GLU A 102 23.77 -5.22 -4.33
N VAL A 103 24.10 -6.51 -4.42
CA VAL A 103 23.09 -7.57 -4.59
C VAL A 103 22.17 -7.68 -3.38
N ALA A 104 22.70 -7.65 -2.14
CA ALA A 104 21.86 -7.67 -0.95
C ALA A 104 20.97 -6.42 -0.85
N ALA A 105 21.52 -5.24 -1.11
CA ALA A 105 20.76 -3.99 -1.11
C ALA A 105 19.63 -3.99 -2.16
N ARG A 106 19.91 -4.45 -3.37
CA ARG A 106 18.90 -4.56 -4.44
C ARG A 106 17.81 -5.60 -4.11
N LYS A 107 18.17 -6.73 -3.49
CA LYS A 107 17.18 -7.72 -3.03
C LYS A 107 16.25 -7.09 -1.98
N ALA A 108 16.80 -6.40 -0.98
CA ALA A 108 16.01 -5.70 0.04
C ALA A 108 15.12 -4.62 -0.59
N TRP A 109 15.67 -3.77 -1.46
CA TRP A 109 14.92 -2.76 -2.20
C TRP A 109 13.77 -3.36 -3.01
N THR A 110 14.04 -4.46 -3.71
CA THR A 110 13.02 -5.16 -4.51
C THR A 110 11.90 -5.69 -3.63
N ALA A 111 12.24 -6.33 -2.51
CA ALA A 111 11.24 -6.86 -1.57
C ALA A 111 10.38 -5.74 -0.96
N ALA A 112 10.97 -4.60 -0.57
CA ALA A 112 10.25 -3.43 -0.07
C ALA A 112 9.31 -2.84 -1.11
N SER A 113 9.80 -2.68 -2.35
CA SER A 113 9.08 -2.02 -3.44
C SER A 113 7.90 -2.84 -3.95
N PHE A 114 8.08 -4.14 -4.11
CA PHE A 114 7.05 -5.04 -4.64
C PHE A 114 6.21 -5.71 -3.54
N ARG A 115 6.62 -5.60 -2.28
CA ARG A 115 5.94 -6.20 -1.11
C ARG A 115 5.75 -7.72 -1.24
N ILE A 116 6.74 -8.36 -1.81
CA ILE A 116 6.78 -9.80 -2.08
C ILE A 116 8.23 -10.30 -1.89
N THR A 117 8.41 -11.57 -1.57
CA THR A 117 9.76 -12.13 -1.54
C THR A 117 10.37 -12.12 -2.95
N THR A 118 11.68 -11.89 -3.03
CA THR A 118 12.36 -11.89 -4.34
C THR A 118 12.38 -13.27 -4.98
N THR A 119 12.23 -14.35 -4.21
CA THR A 119 12.01 -15.70 -4.69
C THR A 119 10.68 -15.83 -5.42
N ALA A 120 9.57 -15.38 -4.81
CA ALA A 120 8.25 -15.39 -5.44
C ALA A 120 8.21 -14.48 -6.68
N LEU A 121 8.79 -13.26 -6.58
CA LEU A 121 8.92 -12.38 -7.75
C LEU A 121 9.73 -13.05 -8.87
N GLY A 122 10.75 -13.82 -8.52
CA GLY A 122 11.55 -14.61 -9.46
C GLY A 122 10.69 -15.57 -10.29
N VAL A 123 9.73 -16.24 -9.66
CA VAL A 123 8.77 -17.14 -10.32
C VAL A 123 7.83 -16.36 -11.25
N GLU A 124 7.23 -15.26 -10.76
CA GLU A 124 6.25 -14.48 -11.52
C GLU A 124 6.85 -13.72 -12.72
N THR A 125 8.17 -13.54 -12.71
CA THR A 125 8.89 -12.79 -13.75
C THR A 125 9.72 -13.67 -14.68
N GLN A 126 9.51 -14.99 -14.69
CA GLN A 126 10.15 -15.92 -15.64
C GLN A 126 9.85 -15.53 -17.08
N ALA A 127 10.71 -15.93 -18.00
CA ALA A 127 10.49 -15.73 -19.44
C ALA A 127 9.11 -16.29 -19.85
N GLY A 128 8.34 -15.51 -20.60
CA GLY A 128 6.99 -15.87 -21.04
C GLY A 128 5.89 -15.54 -20.03
N ARG A 129 6.20 -15.10 -18.81
CA ARG A 129 5.22 -14.59 -17.85
C ARG A 129 4.85 -13.14 -18.16
N PRO A 130 3.63 -12.67 -17.84
CA PRO A 130 3.21 -11.27 -18.10
C PRO A 130 4.13 -10.23 -17.46
N MET A 131 4.71 -10.54 -16.29
CA MET A 131 5.61 -9.64 -15.57
C MET A 131 7.08 -9.76 -15.96
N SER A 132 7.43 -10.55 -16.97
CA SER A 132 8.84 -10.80 -17.32
C SER A 132 9.63 -9.53 -17.63
N GLY A 133 8.99 -8.51 -18.19
CA GLY A 133 9.62 -7.23 -18.52
C GLY A 133 10.10 -6.42 -17.31
N ILE A 134 9.57 -6.68 -16.10
CA ILE A 134 9.97 -5.93 -14.90
C ILE A 134 11.44 -6.16 -14.53
N ARG A 135 12.03 -7.28 -14.93
CA ARG A 135 13.45 -7.58 -14.73
C ARG A 135 14.39 -6.58 -15.40
N GLN A 136 13.90 -5.82 -16.38
CA GLN A 136 14.65 -4.79 -17.07
C GLN A 136 14.61 -3.43 -16.35
N SER A 137 13.74 -3.29 -15.34
CA SER A 137 13.67 -2.06 -14.56
C SER A 137 14.91 -1.92 -13.69
N PRO A 138 15.55 -0.74 -13.69
CA PRO A 138 16.72 -0.49 -12.86
C PRO A 138 16.43 -0.77 -11.38
N GLY A 139 17.35 -1.44 -10.69
CA GLY A 139 17.21 -1.77 -9.28
C GLY A 139 16.50 -3.08 -9.00
N VAL A 140 15.60 -3.54 -9.86
CA VAL A 140 14.89 -4.84 -9.66
C VAL A 140 15.87 -6.00 -9.70
N LEU A 141 15.79 -6.87 -8.69
CA LEU A 141 16.56 -8.11 -8.63
C LEU A 141 15.68 -9.25 -8.13
N ALA A 142 15.10 -9.99 -9.07
CA ALA A 142 14.18 -11.11 -8.82
C ALA A 142 14.94 -12.43 -8.61
N ILE A 143 15.79 -12.47 -7.56
CA ILE A 143 16.60 -13.63 -7.14
C ILE A 143 16.42 -13.77 -5.63
N GLY A 144 16.16 -14.97 -5.12
CA GLY A 144 15.91 -15.24 -3.70
C GLY A 144 16.93 -14.63 -2.74
N GLY A 145 16.50 -14.35 -1.53
CA GLY A 145 17.27 -13.69 -0.48
C GLY A 145 16.73 -12.33 -0.07
N GLY A 146 15.70 -11.80 -0.74
CA GLY A 146 15.02 -10.56 -0.35
C GLY A 146 13.63 -10.84 0.22
N LEU A 147 13.38 -10.43 1.48
CA LEU A 147 12.12 -10.65 2.18
C LEU A 147 11.56 -9.32 2.72
N PRO A 148 10.26 -9.04 2.55
CA PRO A 148 9.60 -7.96 3.26
C PRO A 148 9.55 -8.27 4.77
N ILE A 149 9.66 -7.23 5.60
CA ILE A 149 9.43 -7.29 7.03
C ILE A 149 8.08 -6.66 7.29
N GLU A 150 7.16 -7.44 7.86
CA GLU A 150 5.77 -7.05 8.04
C GLU A 150 5.41 -6.96 9.53
N ALA A 151 4.59 -5.98 9.87
CA ALA A 151 3.98 -5.86 11.18
C ALA A 151 2.58 -5.26 11.05
N ALA A 152 1.62 -5.82 11.79
CA ALA A 152 0.22 -5.40 11.76
C ALA A 152 -0.37 -5.31 10.33
N GLY A 153 -0.03 -6.28 9.46
CA GLY A 153 -0.54 -6.36 8.08
C GLY A 153 0.06 -5.35 7.09
N ALA A 154 1.15 -4.68 7.46
CA ALA A 154 1.83 -3.73 6.59
C ALA A 154 3.32 -4.01 6.50
N VAL A 155 3.91 -3.81 5.32
CA VAL A 155 5.36 -3.82 5.14
C VAL A 155 5.95 -2.58 5.81
N ILE A 156 6.85 -2.78 6.78
CA ILE A 156 7.53 -1.73 7.53
C ILE A 156 9.02 -1.59 7.21
N ALA A 157 9.59 -2.60 6.56
CA ALA A 157 10.99 -2.68 6.14
C ALA A 157 11.18 -3.84 5.15
N ALA A 158 12.42 -4.07 4.72
CA ALA A 158 12.81 -5.31 4.05
C ALA A 158 14.25 -5.66 4.35
N ILE A 159 14.56 -6.96 4.27
CA ILE A 159 15.91 -7.50 4.42
C ILE A 159 16.35 -8.18 3.14
N GLY A 160 17.62 -8.07 2.80
CA GLY A 160 18.23 -8.76 1.66
C GLY A 160 19.54 -9.42 2.07
N VAL A 161 19.71 -10.66 1.68
CA VAL A 161 20.93 -11.46 1.93
C VAL A 161 21.52 -11.89 0.60
N SER A 162 22.84 -11.89 0.50
CA SER A 162 23.56 -12.35 -0.69
C SER A 162 24.92 -12.94 -0.32
N GLY A 163 25.26 -14.05 -0.94
CA GLY A 163 26.57 -14.70 -0.76
C GLY A 163 26.50 -16.17 -0.38
N ALA A 164 25.35 -16.69 -0.01
CA ALA A 164 25.15 -18.13 0.13
C ALA A 164 25.09 -18.81 -1.27
N PRO A 165 25.18 -20.14 -1.35
CA PRO A 165 25.25 -20.86 -2.63
C PRO A 165 24.04 -20.68 -3.55
N GLY A 166 22.91 -20.22 -3.02
CA GLY A 166 21.69 -19.98 -3.79
C GLY A 166 20.69 -19.14 -3.03
N GLY A 167 19.65 -18.69 -3.76
CA GLY A 167 18.63 -17.83 -3.20
C GLY A 167 17.86 -18.43 -2.02
N GLU A 168 17.66 -19.74 -1.99
CA GLU A 168 16.99 -20.44 -0.89
C GLU A 168 17.80 -20.37 0.41
N ALA A 169 19.13 -20.49 0.33
CA ALA A 169 20.00 -20.37 1.48
C ALA A 169 20.07 -18.89 1.98
N ASP A 170 20.08 -17.93 1.06
CA ASP A 170 19.95 -16.51 1.40
C ASP A 170 18.61 -16.22 2.07
N ASP A 171 17.48 -16.79 1.55
CA ASP A 171 16.14 -16.66 2.15
C ASP A 171 16.09 -17.20 3.58
N ALA A 172 16.71 -18.35 3.83
CA ALA A 172 16.76 -18.94 5.17
C ALA A 172 17.48 -18.03 6.19
N CYS A 173 18.59 -17.40 5.78
CA CYS A 173 19.30 -16.45 6.62
C CYS A 173 18.48 -15.15 6.85
N ALA A 174 17.84 -14.63 5.80
CA ALA A 174 16.99 -13.47 5.89
C ALA A 174 15.80 -13.71 6.84
N LYS A 175 15.17 -14.88 6.75
CA LYS A 175 14.10 -15.32 7.64
C LYS A 175 14.53 -15.34 9.10
N ALA A 176 15.70 -15.90 9.40
CA ALA A 176 16.26 -15.91 10.76
C ALA A 176 16.46 -14.48 11.29
N GLY A 177 16.84 -13.53 10.43
CA GLY A 177 16.93 -12.11 10.79
C GLY A 177 15.58 -11.51 11.19
N ILE A 178 14.51 -11.82 10.42
CA ILE A 178 13.15 -11.35 10.72
C ILE A 178 12.65 -11.98 12.04
N GLU A 179 12.82 -13.29 12.20
CA GLU A 179 12.40 -14.02 13.40
C GLU A 179 13.01 -13.44 14.67
N ALA A 180 14.26 -12.98 14.61
CA ALA A 180 14.95 -12.40 15.76
C ALA A 180 14.36 -11.08 16.26
N ILE A 181 13.55 -10.40 15.46
CA ILE A 181 12.92 -9.12 15.81
C ILE A 181 11.39 -9.21 15.88
N GLN A 182 10.79 -10.39 15.61
CA GLN A 182 9.35 -10.56 15.48
C GLN A 182 8.59 -10.03 16.69
N MET A 183 9.02 -10.39 17.90
CA MET A 183 8.38 -9.96 19.14
C MET A 183 8.40 -8.43 19.34
N ASP A 184 9.45 -7.77 18.86
CA ASP A 184 9.61 -6.32 19.01
C ASP A 184 8.69 -5.52 18.08
N ILE A 185 8.33 -6.09 16.93
CA ILE A 185 7.55 -5.40 15.90
C ILE A 185 6.05 -5.69 15.97
N GLU A 186 5.64 -6.73 16.71
CA GLU A 186 4.24 -7.10 16.93
C GLU A 186 3.58 -6.39 18.12
N MET A 187 4.39 -5.73 18.98
CA MET A 187 3.90 -4.87 20.07
C MET A 187 3.49 -3.51 19.52
#